data_1676c3b8c5cbbc914a2a5c71a09e7306
#
_entry.id   1676c3b8c5cbbc914a2a5c71a09e7306
#
_cell.length_a   1.000
_cell.length_b   1.000
_cell.length_c   1.000
_cell.angle_alpha   90.00
_cell.angle_beta   90.00
_cell.angle_gamma   90.00
#
_symmetry.space_group_name_H-M   'P 1'
#
loop_
_entity.id
_entity.type
_entity.pdbx_description
1 polymer ?
#
loop_
_entity_poly.entity_id
_entity_poly.type
_entity_poly.pdbx_seq_one_letter_code
_entity_poly.pdbx_strand_id
1 'polypeptide(L)'
;MELLDKLNWRYAAKAMNGQKVSEEKIANIIEAARLAPTSSGLQPFEIIVVKNQAIKEAIRPVAWNQSMITDCSHLLVFAAWDTYTEERINKMFDLTNEIRGFKNEGWENYRQMLLSNYPQKDAEENFNHAAKQAYIAFSAAIIAAAFEGVDTTPIEGFDPAAVDKILGLREKGLRSCVLLPIGYRDTDKDWLVNLKKVRKSTEDLVTIVE
;
A
#
# COMPACT_ATOMS: atom_id res chain seq x y z
N MET A 1 -4.69 -21.30 11.65
CA MET A 1 -5.01 -20.02 12.34
C MET A 1 -5.96 -19.24 11.44
N GLU A 2 -7.13 -18.89 11.96
CA GLU A 2 -8.17 -18.20 11.18
C GLU A 2 -7.86 -16.71 10.97
N LEU A 3 -8.56 -16.08 10.03
CA LEU A 3 -8.37 -14.67 9.68
C LEU A 3 -8.48 -13.75 10.92
N LEU A 4 -9.50 -13.94 11.74
CA LEU A 4 -9.70 -13.11 12.93
C LEU A 4 -8.58 -13.25 13.96
N ASP A 5 -8.00 -14.46 14.11
CA ASP A 5 -6.84 -14.69 14.98
C ASP A 5 -5.63 -13.88 14.51
N LYS A 6 -5.37 -13.89 13.18
CA LYS A 6 -4.29 -13.11 12.58
C LYS A 6 -4.52 -11.59 12.71
N LEU A 7 -5.74 -11.14 12.53
CA LEU A 7 -6.10 -9.72 12.72
C LEU A 7 -5.98 -9.31 14.20
N ASN A 8 -6.27 -10.21 15.14
CA ASN A 8 -6.06 -9.96 16.57
C ASN A 8 -4.58 -9.99 16.94
N TRP A 9 -3.80 -10.91 16.39
CA TRP A 9 -2.37 -11.05 16.65
C TRP A 9 -1.57 -9.82 16.17
N ARG A 10 -1.87 -9.31 14.97
CA ARG A 10 -1.12 -8.18 14.38
C ARG A 10 -1.43 -6.85 15.08
N TYR A 11 -0.42 -6.03 15.23
CA TYR A 11 -0.55 -4.61 15.60
C TYR A 11 0.51 -3.79 14.86
N ALA A 12 0.49 -2.46 14.99
CA ALA A 12 1.54 -1.60 14.44
C ALA A 12 2.75 -1.61 15.39
N ALA A 13 3.70 -2.50 15.17
CA ALA A 13 4.90 -2.64 15.98
C ALA A 13 5.65 -1.31 16.11
N LYS A 14 6.11 -0.96 17.30
CA LYS A 14 6.80 0.31 17.59
C LYS A 14 8.33 0.15 17.67
N ALA A 15 8.81 -1.07 17.65
CA ALA A 15 10.22 -1.41 17.50
C ALA A 15 10.36 -2.69 16.68
N MET A 16 11.38 -2.76 15.85
CA MET A 16 11.75 -3.95 15.07
C MET A 16 13.17 -4.39 15.44
N ASN A 17 13.42 -5.70 15.39
CA ASN A 17 14.66 -6.30 15.87
C ASN A 17 15.77 -6.40 14.81
N GLY A 18 15.54 -5.87 13.59
CA GLY A 18 16.51 -5.89 12.49
C GLY A 18 16.63 -7.23 11.75
N GLN A 19 15.94 -8.29 12.20
CA GLN A 19 15.96 -9.59 11.54
C GLN A 19 15.37 -9.49 10.13
N LYS A 20 16.03 -10.18 9.17
CA LYS A 20 15.58 -10.22 7.78
C LYS A 20 14.39 -11.16 7.61
N VAL A 21 13.38 -10.68 6.88
CA VAL A 21 12.27 -11.48 6.37
C VAL A 21 12.73 -12.16 5.09
N SER A 22 12.38 -13.44 4.90
CA SER A 22 12.76 -14.18 3.69
C SER A 22 12.10 -13.56 2.44
N GLU A 23 12.79 -13.64 1.30
CA GLU A 23 12.29 -13.13 0.03
C GLU A 23 10.97 -13.80 -0.39
N GLU A 24 10.78 -15.07 -0.03
CA GLU A 24 9.52 -15.80 -0.27
C GLU A 24 8.35 -15.14 0.46
N LYS A 25 8.49 -14.84 1.75
CA LYS A 25 7.43 -14.15 2.51
C LYS A 25 7.16 -12.74 1.97
N ILE A 26 8.21 -12.01 1.58
CA ILE A 26 8.06 -10.70 0.95
C ILE A 26 7.30 -10.83 -0.38
N ALA A 27 7.62 -11.82 -1.21
CA ALA A 27 6.93 -12.09 -2.47
C ALA A 27 5.44 -12.37 -2.23
N ASN A 28 5.09 -13.21 -1.24
CA ASN A 28 3.71 -13.52 -0.89
C ASN A 28 2.94 -12.27 -0.43
N ILE A 29 3.58 -11.40 0.37
CA ILE A 29 2.99 -10.15 0.84
C ILE A 29 2.72 -9.19 -0.33
N ILE A 30 3.67 -9.06 -1.25
CA ILE A 30 3.54 -8.20 -2.44
C ILE A 30 2.48 -8.77 -3.38
N GLU A 31 2.45 -10.09 -3.58
CA GLU A 31 1.46 -10.75 -4.43
C GLU A 31 0.03 -10.55 -3.91
N ALA A 32 -0.19 -10.63 -2.60
CA ALA A 32 -1.49 -10.32 -2.01
C ALA A 32 -1.92 -8.87 -2.30
N ALA A 33 -0.98 -7.91 -2.23
CA ALA A 33 -1.27 -6.53 -2.60
C ALA A 33 -1.58 -6.38 -4.10
N ARG A 34 -0.84 -7.09 -4.97
CA ARG A 34 -1.05 -7.09 -6.43
C ARG A 34 -2.41 -7.63 -6.83
N LEU A 35 -2.91 -8.62 -6.10
CA LEU A 35 -4.21 -9.27 -6.33
C LEU A 35 -5.39 -8.48 -5.75
N ALA A 36 -5.16 -7.39 -5.02
CA ALA A 36 -6.22 -6.58 -4.45
C ALA A 36 -7.12 -5.98 -5.55
N PRO A 37 -8.45 -5.93 -5.34
CA PRO A 37 -9.37 -5.31 -6.28
C PRO A 37 -9.17 -3.79 -6.30
N THR A 38 -9.29 -3.18 -7.47
CA THR A 38 -9.27 -1.74 -7.63
C THR A 38 -10.41 -1.26 -8.49
N SER A 39 -10.83 0.00 -8.31
CA SER A 39 -11.85 0.62 -9.13
C SER A 39 -11.46 0.54 -10.61
N SER A 40 -12.39 0.08 -11.45
CA SER A 40 -12.19 -0.10 -12.90
C SER A 40 -11.01 -1.02 -13.27
N GLY A 41 -10.44 -1.75 -12.33
CA GLY A 41 -9.27 -2.62 -12.55
C GLY A 41 -8.00 -1.86 -12.97
N LEU A 42 -7.94 -0.54 -12.79
CA LEU A 42 -6.83 0.28 -13.31
C LEU A 42 -5.52 0.14 -12.53
N GLN A 43 -5.56 -0.40 -11.29
CA GLN A 43 -4.37 -0.54 -10.42
C GLN A 43 -3.47 0.73 -10.41
N PRO A 44 -4.01 1.91 -10.05
CA PRO A 44 -3.35 3.19 -10.27
C PRO A 44 -2.29 3.49 -9.20
N PHE A 45 -1.39 2.55 -8.95
CA PHE A 45 -0.31 2.67 -7.97
C PHE A 45 0.86 1.75 -8.31
N GLU A 46 1.99 2.02 -7.69
CA GLU A 46 3.16 1.15 -7.65
C GLU A 46 3.56 0.87 -6.19
N ILE A 47 4.22 -0.26 -5.97
CA ILE A 47 4.81 -0.64 -4.69
C ILE A 47 6.33 -0.61 -4.84
N ILE A 48 6.98 0.36 -4.20
CA ILE A 48 8.43 0.50 -4.21
C ILE A 48 9.00 -0.27 -3.01
N VAL A 49 9.84 -1.26 -3.27
CA VAL A 49 10.49 -2.07 -2.24
C VAL A 49 11.87 -1.51 -1.93
N VAL A 50 12.02 -0.87 -0.78
CA VAL A 50 13.28 -0.27 -0.34
C VAL A 50 14.02 -1.24 0.58
N LYS A 51 15.09 -1.85 0.07
CA LYS A 51 16.03 -2.71 0.81
C LYS A 51 17.29 -1.95 1.22
N ASN A 52 17.67 -0.92 0.46
CA ASN A 52 18.89 -0.15 0.67
C ASN A 52 18.83 0.63 1.98
N GLN A 53 19.82 0.36 2.86
CA GLN A 53 19.85 0.96 4.19
C GLN A 53 20.08 2.47 4.15
N ALA A 54 20.91 2.97 3.24
CA ALA A 54 21.16 4.42 3.10
C ALA A 54 19.89 5.17 2.68
N ILE A 55 19.05 4.56 1.82
CA ILE A 55 17.75 5.16 1.45
C ILE A 55 16.80 5.17 2.64
N LYS A 56 16.73 4.09 3.43
CA LYS A 56 15.92 4.05 4.66
C LYS A 56 16.38 5.11 5.66
N GLU A 57 17.69 5.30 5.81
CA GLU A 57 18.29 6.34 6.65
C GLU A 57 17.95 7.75 6.14
N ALA A 58 17.89 7.96 4.83
CA ALA A 58 17.44 9.23 4.25
C ALA A 58 15.95 9.49 4.46
N ILE A 59 15.10 8.45 4.45
CA ILE A 59 13.66 8.56 4.67
C ILE A 59 13.33 8.81 6.15
N ARG A 60 14.04 8.20 7.09
CA ARG A 60 13.73 8.27 8.51
C ARG A 60 13.56 9.70 9.06
N PRO A 61 14.46 10.68 8.79
CA PRO A 61 14.31 12.05 9.30
C PRO A 61 13.04 12.73 8.80
N VAL A 62 12.64 12.48 7.56
CA VAL A 62 11.43 13.06 6.95
C VAL A 62 10.16 12.28 7.29
N ALA A 63 10.29 11.22 8.08
CA ALA A 63 9.19 10.40 8.62
C ALA A 63 9.23 10.38 10.15
N TRP A 64 9.37 11.56 10.76
CA TRP A 64 9.33 11.83 12.21
C TRP A 64 10.29 10.97 13.04
N ASN A 65 11.46 10.65 12.48
CA ASN A 65 12.49 9.82 13.09
C ASN A 65 12.01 8.43 13.58
N GLN A 66 10.97 7.88 12.96
CA GLN A 66 10.45 6.57 13.33
C GLN A 66 11.49 5.47 13.06
N SER A 67 11.94 4.81 14.13
CA SER A 67 13.04 3.82 14.04
C SER A 67 12.70 2.62 13.18
N MET A 68 11.41 2.23 13.12
CA MET A 68 10.95 1.09 12.31
C MET A 68 11.34 1.22 10.82
N ILE A 69 11.55 2.44 10.31
CA ILE A 69 11.97 2.66 8.92
C ILE A 69 13.38 2.12 8.67
N THR A 70 14.30 2.31 9.61
CA THR A 70 15.68 1.80 9.50
C THR A 70 15.84 0.38 9.99
N ASP A 71 15.06 -0.01 11.01
CA ASP A 71 15.20 -1.29 11.70
C ASP A 71 14.39 -2.41 11.03
N CYS A 72 13.51 -2.08 10.08
CA CYS A 72 12.76 -3.06 9.30
C CYS A 72 13.65 -3.86 8.34
N SER A 73 13.19 -5.04 7.98
CA SER A 73 13.78 -5.86 6.91
C SER A 73 13.63 -5.16 5.57
N HIS A 74 12.38 -4.83 5.21
CA HIS A 74 11.99 -4.15 3.98
C HIS A 74 11.05 -3.00 4.30
N LEU A 75 11.20 -1.88 3.59
CA LEU A 75 10.26 -0.78 3.61
C LEU A 75 9.49 -0.79 2.29
N LEU A 76 8.18 -1.03 2.33
CA LEU A 76 7.32 -0.83 1.18
C LEU A 76 6.78 0.60 1.17
N VAL A 77 6.89 1.26 0.02
CA VAL A 77 6.29 2.57 -0.21
C VAL A 77 5.19 2.39 -1.25
N PHE A 78 3.95 2.62 -0.86
CA PHE A 78 2.81 2.63 -1.78
C PHE A 78 2.69 4.02 -2.37
N ALA A 79 2.88 4.11 -3.68
CA ALA A 79 2.81 5.37 -4.42
C ALA A 79 1.71 5.30 -5.47
N ALA A 80 0.78 6.24 -5.41
CA ALA A 80 -0.34 6.32 -6.34
C ALA A 80 0.00 7.21 -7.56
N TRP A 81 -0.70 7.01 -8.67
CA TRP A 81 -0.64 7.91 -9.80
C TRP A 81 -1.02 9.33 -9.37
N ASP A 82 -0.24 10.29 -9.81
CA ASP A 82 -0.52 11.71 -9.61
C ASP A 82 -1.71 12.20 -10.44
N THR A 83 -1.95 11.54 -11.59
CA THR A 83 -3.11 11.77 -12.44
C THR A 83 -3.41 10.54 -13.30
N TYR A 84 -4.62 10.49 -13.86
CA TYR A 84 -5.04 9.48 -14.83
C TYR A 84 -4.80 10.02 -16.24
N THR A 85 -3.74 9.54 -16.92
CA THR A 85 -3.50 9.87 -18.32
C THR A 85 -4.22 8.87 -19.25
N GLU A 86 -4.48 9.30 -20.49
CA GLU A 86 -5.00 8.41 -21.53
C GLU A 86 -4.11 7.18 -21.73
N GLU A 87 -2.78 7.37 -21.71
CA GLU A 87 -1.81 6.29 -21.85
C GLU A 87 -1.96 5.24 -20.76
N ARG A 88 -2.07 5.67 -19.50
CA ARG A 88 -2.22 4.76 -18.32
C ARG A 88 -3.52 3.97 -18.40
N ILE A 89 -4.62 4.63 -18.74
CA ILE A 89 -5.92 3.98 -18.91
C ILE A 89 -5.83 2.96 -20.05
N ASN A 90 -5.34 3.38 -21.22
CA ASN A 90 -5.23 2.52 -22.39
C ASN A 90 -4.38 1.29 -22.12
N LYS A 91 -3.22 1.45 -21.47
CA LYS A 91 -2.32 0.36 -21.12
C LYS A 91 -3.02 -0.75 -20.30
N MET A 92 -3.88 -0.38 -19.33
CA MET A 92 -4.60 -1.36 -18.52
C MET A 92 -5.71 -2.08 -19.29
N PHE A 93 -6.42 -1.39 -20.17
CA PHE A 93 -7.42 -2.01 -21.03
C PHE A 93 -6.78 -2.93 -22.07
N ASP A 94 -5.66 -2.53 -22.67
CA ASP A 94 -4.91 -3.35 -23.62
C ASP A 94 -4.36 -4.62 -22.94
N LEU A 95 -3.80 -4.50 -21.74
CA LEU A 95 -3.38 -5.64 -20.92
C LEU A 95 -4.55 -6.59 -20.61
N THR A 96 -5.73 -6.02 -20.30
CA THR A 96 -6.93 -6.82 -20.03
C THR A 96 -7.35 -7.61 -21.27
N ASN A 97 -7.36 -6.98 -22.44
CA ASN A 97 -7.71 -7.62 -23.71
C ASN A 97 -6.68 -8.70 -24.09
N GLU A 98 -5.39 -8.43 -23.87
CA GLU A 98 -4.31 -9.39 -24.12
C GLU A 98 -4.47 -10.64 -23.26
N ILE A 99 -4.60 -10.47 -21.93
CA ILE A 99 -4.72 -11.60 -20.98
C ILE A 99 -5.98 -12.42 -21.25
N ARG A 100 -7.10 -11.78 -21.59
CA ARG A 100 -8.37 -12.45 -21.87
C ARG A 100 -8.44 -13.04 -23.27
N GLY A 101 -7.58 -12.62 -24.18
CA GLY A 101 -7.53 -13.11 -25.56
C GLY A 101 -8.65 -12.58 -26.48
N PHE A 102 -9.45 -11.62 -26.03
CA PHE A 102 -10.52 -11.01 -26.82
C PHE A 102 -10.83 -9.58 -26.38
N LYS A 103 -11.47 -8.82 -27.28
CA LYS A 103 -12.06 -7.50 -26.98
C LYS A 103 -13.55 -7.65 -26.72
N ASN A 104 -14.03 -7.05 -25.64
CA ASN A 104 -15.46 -6.99 -25.30
C ASN A 104 -15.98 -5.58 -25.59
N GLU A 105 -17.05 -5.44 -26.38
CA GLU A 105 -17.62 -4.15 -26.77
C GLU A 105 -18.03 -3.30 -25.54
N GLY A 106 -18.71 -3.91 -24.57
CA GLY A 106 -19.11 -3.20 -23.34
C GLY A 106 -17.89 -2.69 -22.54
N TRP A 107 -16.80 -3.44 -22.56
CA TRP A 107 -15.56 -3.05 -21.91
C TRP A 107 -14.83 -1.92 -22.65
N GLU A 108 -14.85 -1.94 -23.99
CA GLU A 108 -14.31 -0.83 -24.78
C GLU A 108 -15.15 0.45 -24.65
N ASN A 109 -16.48 0.34 -24.58
CA ASN A 109 -17.36 1.48 -24.29
C ASN A 109 -17.07 2.07 -22.89
N TYR A 110 -16.81 1.21 -21.90
CA TYR A 110 -16.38 1.64 -20.57
C TYR A 110 -15.01 2.35 -20.60
N ARG A 111 -14.06 1.84 -21.39
CA ARG A 111 -12.79 2.51 -21.66
C ARG A 111 -12.99 3.94 -22.16
N GLN A 112 -13.84 4.13 -23.18
CA GLN A 112 -14.12 5.47 -23.75
C GLN A 112 -14.74 6.40 -22.69
N MET A 113 -15.62 5.89 -21.85
CA MET A 113 -16.17 6.66 -20.74
C MET A 113 -15.09 7.10 -19.75
N LEU A 114 -14.14 6.24 -19.39
CA LEU A 114 -13.04 6.62 -18.50
C LEU A 114 -12.10 7.64 -19.14
N LEU A 115 -11.77 7.47 -20.45
CA LEU A 115 -10.94 8.41 -21.20
C LEU A 115 -11.58 9.80 -21.31
N SER A 116 -12.89 9.89 -21.40
CA SER A 116 -13.60 11.17 -21.43
C SER A 116 -13.72 11.85 -20.06
N ASN A 117 -13.59 11.10 -18.96
CA ASN A 117 -13.83 11.62 -17.62
C ASN A 117 -12.54 11.89 -16.82
N TYR A 118 -11.65 10.89 -16.70
CA TYR A 118 -10.53 11.00 -15.77
C TYR A 118 -9.47 12.04 -16.17
N PRO A 119 -9.03 12.13 -17.45
CA PRO A 119 -8.02 13.11 -17.83
C PRO A 119 -8.49 14.56 -17.70
N GLN A 120 -9.80 14.80 -17.60
CA GLN A 120 -10.39 16.13 -17.46
C GLN A 120 -10.52 16.59 -16.00
N LYS A 121 -10.35 15.68 -15.05
CA LYS A 121 -10.47 15.97 -13.62
C LYS A 121 -9.23 16.69 -13.09
N ASP A 122 -9.44 17.42 -11.99
CA ASP A 122 -8.35 17.98 -11.21
C ASP A 122 -7.35 16.92 -10.76
N ALA A 123 -6.05 17.26 -10.78
CA ALA A 123 -4.98 16.33 -10.44
C ALA A 123 -5.07 15.84 -8.99
N GLU A 124 -5.52 16.69 -8.07
CA GLU A 124 -5.68 16.29 -6.66
C GLU A 124 -6.88 15.36 -6.47
N GLU A 125 -7.99 15.56 -7.21
CA GLU A 125 -9.11 14.63 -7.24
C GLU A 125 -8.67 13.25 -7.77
N ASN A 126 -7.90 13.25 -8.86
CA ASN A 126 -7.35 12.04 -9.45
C ASN A 126 -6.40 11.32 -8.48
N PHE A 127 -5.48 12.04 -7.87
CA PHE A 127 -4.56 11.46 -6.90
C PHE A 127 -5.32 10.88 -5.69
N ASN A 128 -6.29 11.59 -5.13
CA ASN A 128 -7.08 11.10 -4.00
C ASN A 128 -7.86 9.83 -4.35
N HIS A 129 -8.36 9.71 -5.58
CA HIS A 129 -8.99 8.47 -6.04
C HIS A 129 -7.97 7.34 -6.18
N ALA A 130 -6.81 7.59 -6.79
CA ALA A 130 -5.74 6.61 -6.97
C ALA A 130 -5.18 6.14 -5.61
N ALA A 131 -4.98 7.06 -4.67
CA ALA A 131 -4.51 6.75 -3.32
C ALA A 131 -5.45 5.78 -2.59
N LYS A 132 -6.78 5.94 -2.70
CA LYS A 132 -7.74 4.99 -2.12
C LYS A 132 -7.54 3.56 -2.65
N GLN A 133 -7.17 3.40 -3.92
CA GLN A 133 -6.88 2.09 -4.50
C GLN A 133 -5.56 1.51 -3.93
N ALA A 134 -4.55 2.35 -3.74
CA ALA A 134 -3.31 1.95 -3.08
C ALA A 134 -3.56 1.48 -1.63
N TYR A 135 -4.47 2.12 -0.89
CA TYR A 135 -4.85 1.70 0.48
C TYR A 135 -5.58 0.35 0.52
N ILE A 136 -6.33 -0.03 -0.52
CA ILE A 136 -6.93 -1.37 -0.61
C ILE A 136 -5.82 -2.42 -0.73
N ALA A 137 -4.85 -2.21 -1.62
CA ALA A 137 -3.69 -3.09 -1.77
C ALA A 137 -2.80 -3.12 -0.52
N PHE A 138 -2.59 -1.98 0.11
CA PHE A 138 -1.88 -1.84 1.37
C PHE A 138 -2.53 -2.67 2.50
N SER A 139 -3.85 -2.66 2.61
CA SER A 139 -4.57 -3.49 3.58
C SER A 139 -4.36 -4.98 3.30
N ALA A 140 -4.39 -5.42 2.04
CA ALA A 140 -4.10 -6.80 1.66
C ALA A 140 -2.67 -7.21 2.05
N ALA A 141 -1.67 -6.34 1.84
CA ALA A 141 -0.30 -6.59 2.28
C ALA A 141 -0.18 -6.79 3.79
N ILE A 142 -0.86 -5.96 4.59
CA ILE A 142 -0.88 -6.07 6.06
C ILE A 142 -1.47 -7.40 6.52
N ILE A 143 -2.56 -7.82 5.89
CA ILE A 143 -3.23 -9.09 6.20
C ILE A 143 -2.31 -10.26 5.85
N ALA A 144 -1.74 -10.26 4.63
CA ALA A 144 -0.82 -11.29 4.19
C ALA A 144 0.41 -11.40 5.10
N ALA A 145 1.01 -10.26 5.50
CA ALA A 145 2.12 -10.25 6.44
C ALA A 145 1.75 -10.93 7.78
N ALA A 146 0.54 -10.71 8.28
CA ALA A 146 0.07 -11.38 9.49
C ALA A 146 -0.05 -12.90 9.31
N PHE A 147 -0.47 -13.38 8.14
CA PHE A 147 -0.50 -14.81 7.82
C PHE A 147 0.91 -15.41 7.72
N GLU A 148 1.87 -14.65 7.20
CA GLU A 148 3.29 -15.04 7.15
C GLU A 148 4.00 -14.97 8.52
N GLY A 149 3.30 -14.51 9.57
CA GLY A 149 3.91 -14.29 10.89
C GLY A 149 4.92 -13.14 10.90
N VAL A 150 4.72 -12.15 10.06
CA VAL A 150 5.60 -10.98 9.87
C VAL A 150 4.89 -9.73 10.38
N ASP A 151 5.60 -8.89 11.10
CA ASP A 151 5.09 -7.64 11.63
C ASP A 151 5.16 -6.52 10.60
N THR A 152 4.18 -5.61 10.71
CA THR A 152 4.11 -4.41 9.88
C THR A 152 3.73 -3.20 10.71
N THR A 153 4.23 -2.04 10.29
CA THR A 153 3.86 -0.75 10.88
C THR A 153 3.33 0.20 9.81
N PRO A 154 2.01 0.40 9.71
CA PRO A 154 1.42 1.43 8.87
C PRO A 154 1.91 2.83 9.29
N ILE A 155 2.46 3.61 8.34
CA ILE A 155 2.98 4.96 8.60
C ILE A 155 2.39 5.94 7.58
N GLU A 156 1.62 6.90 8.06
CA GLU A 156 1.20 8.12 7.35
C GLU A 156 1.97 9.35 7.82
N GLY A 157 2.65 9.24 8.97
CA GLY A 157 3.44 10.31 9.57
C GLY A 157 4.78 10.48 8.87
N PHE A 158 4.79 11.11 7.69
CA PHE A 158 5.99 11.48 6.92
C PHE A 158 5.69 12.69 6.03
N ASP A 159 6.74 13.29 5.47
CA ASP A 159 6.64 14.32 4.43
C ASP A 159 6.62 13.64 3.05
N PRO A 160 5.46 13.58 2.35
CA PRO A 160 5.37 12.92 1.05
C PRO A 160 6.27 13.56 -0.01
N ALA A 161 6.41 14.89 -0.01
CA ALA A 161 7.23 15.58 -1.01
C ALA A 161 8.71 15.24 -0.85
N ALA A 162 9.18 15.11 0.40
CA ALA A 162 10.55 14.71 0.68
C ALA A 162 10.80 13.23 0.31
N VAL A 163 9.87 12.32 0.62
CA VAL A 163 9.97 10.91 0.22
C VAL A 163 9.91 10.76 -1.30
N ASP A 164 9.02 11.48 -1.98
CA ASP A 164 8.91 11.50 -3.44
C ASP A 164 10.25 11.92 -4.08
N LYS A 165 10.90 12.96 -3.52
CA LYS A 165 12.22 13.43 -3.99
C LYS A 165 13.32 12.40 -3.77
N ILE A 166 13.37 11.76 -2.59
CA ILE A 166 14.38 10.73 -2.28
C ILE A 166 14.27 9.55 -3.26
N LEU A 167 13.05 9.18 -3.65
CA LEU A 167 12.76 8.01 -4.49
C LEU A 167 12.56 8.35 -5.97
N GLY A 168 12.61 9.62 -6.38
CA GLY A 168 12.38 10.06 -7.77
C GLY A 168 10.98 9.72 -8.28
N LEU A 169 9.95 9.83 -7.43
CA LEU A 169 8.60 9.38 -7.77
C LEU A 169 7.89 10.33 -8.74
N ARG A 170 8.11 11.64 -8.59
CA ARG A 170 7.43 12.65 -9.43
C ARG A 170 7.79 12.53 -10.91
N GLU A 171 9.01 12.14 -11.20
CA GLU A 171 9.48 11.90 -12.57
C GLU A 171 8.77 10.72 -13.24
N LYS A 172 8.17 9.83 -12.42
CA LYS A 172 7.37 8.69 -12.86
C LYS A 172 5.85 8.98 -12.81
N GLY A 173 5.48 10.21 -12.47
CA GLY A 173 4.07 10.58 -12.26
C GLY A 173 3.44 9.89 -11.05
N LEU A 174 4.22 9.65 -9.99
CA LEU A 174 3.80 8.99 -8.77
C LEU A 174 3.91 9.92 -7.56
N ARG A 175 3.06 9.69 -6.57
CA ARG A 175 3.11 10.34 -5.25
C ARG A 175 3.01 9.28 -4.16
N SER A 176 3.88 9.34 -3.16
CA SER A 176 3.82 8.45 -1.99
C SER A 176 2.54 8.70 -1.17
N CYS A 177 1.86 7.61 -0.78
CA CYS A 177 0.62 7.64 0.00
C CYS A 177 0.84 7.17 1.43
N VAL A 178 1.55 6.04 1.58
CA VAL A 178 1.71 5.38 2.87
C VAL A 178 2.96 4.49 2.83
N LEU A 179 3.63 4.38 3.98
CA LEU A 179 4.80 3.54 4.16
C LEU A 179 4.45 2.31 4.99
N LEU A 180 5.09 1.17 4.70
CA LEU A 180 4.92 -0.08 5.42
C LEU A 180 6.27 -0.72 5.71
N PRO A 181 6.92 -0.38 6.83
CA PRO A 181 8.00 -1.19 7.37
C PRO A 181 7.54 -2.63 7.63
N ILE A 182 8.32 -3.60 7.16
CA ILE A 182 8.08 -5.04 7.30
C ILE A 182 9.28 -5.67 8.00
N GLY A 183 9.02 -6.41 9.07
CA GLY A 183 10.07 -7.03 9.87
C GLY A 183 9.51 -7.91 10.98
N TYR A 184 10.26 -8.06 12.05
CA TYR A 184 9.82 -8.75 13.25
C TYR A 184 9.92 -7.80 14.43
N ARG A 185 8.89 -7.80 15.29
CA ARG A 185 8.84 -6.96 16.50
C ARG A 185 10.01 -7.23 17.43
N ASP A 186 10.53 -6.19 18.04
CA ASP A 186 11.46 -6.27 19.16
C ASP A 186 10.65 -6.25 20.46
N THR A 187 10.42 -7.42 21.05
CA THR A 187 9.55 -7.57 22.24
C THR A 187 10.09 -6.84 23.47
N ASP A 188 11.38 -6.54 23.51
CA ASP A 188 12.02 -5.88 24.65
C ASP A 188 11.89 -4.35 24.57
N LYS A 189 11.81 -3.82 23.33
CA LYS A 189 11.76 -2.38 23.07
C LYS A 189 10.37 -1.88 22.65
N ASP A 190 9.50 -2.77 22.19
CA ASP A 190 8.15 -2.39 21.75
C ASP A 190 7.21 -2.22 22.94
N TRP A 191 6.93 -0.97 23.27
CA TRP A 191 6.06 -0.64 24.41
C TRP A 191 4.59 -1.07 24.21
N LEU A 192 4.16 -1.39 22.99
CA LEU A 192 2.80 -1.87 22.70
C LEU A 192 2.63 -3.37 22.86
N VAL A 193 3.72 -4.14 22.94
CA VAL A 193 3.68 -5.61 22.86
C VAL A 193 2.71 -6.27 23.85
N ASN A 194 2.60 -5.73 25.06
CA ASN A 194 1.76 -6.24 26.14
C ASN A 194 0.42 -5.51 26.30
N LEU A 195 0.13 -4.53 25.42
CA LEU A 195 -1.10 -3.76 25.51
C LEU A 195 -2.24 -4.42 24.72
N LYS A 196 -3.44 -4.35 25.29
CA LYS A 196 -4.63 -4.83 24.61
C LYS A 196 -4.95 -4.00 23.38
N LYS A 197 -5.36 -4.65 22.30
CA LYS A 197 -5.87 -3.97 21.10
C LYS A 197 -7.18 -3.25 21.42
N VAL A 198 -7.24 -1.97 21.06
CA VAL A 198 -8.44 -1.15 21.25
C VAL A 198 -9.16 -0.99 19.91
N ARG A 199 -10.45 -1.27 19.89
CA ARG A 199 -11.39 -1.02 18.78
C ARG A 199 -12.72 -0.57 19.37
N LYS A 200 -13.47 0.20 18.60
CA LYS A 200 -14.88 0.49 18.90
C LYS A 200 -15.67 -0.82 18.97
N SER A 201 -16.77 -0.83 19.70
CA SER A 201 -17.73 -1.93 19.67
C SER A 201 -18.37 -2.05 18.26
N THR A 202 -18.99 -3.17 17.98
CA THR A 202 -19.71 -3.36 16.71
C THR A 202 -20.86 -2.39 16.60
N GLU A 203 -21.56 -2.15 17.70
CA GLU A 203 -22.70 -1.22 17.80
C GLU A 203 -22.31 0.24 17.52
N ASP A 204 -21.08 0.64 17.95
CA ASP A 204 -20.55 1.99 17.68
C ASP A 204 -19.99 2.17 16.27
N LEU A 205 -19.70 1.07 15.58
CA LEU A 205 -19.05 1.10 14.27
C LEU A 205 -20.01 0.81 13.12
N VAL A 206 -21.04 0.01 13.35
CA VAL A 206 -21.95 -0.51 12.32
C VAL A 206 -23.35 0.03 12.52
N THR A 207 -23.92 0.64 11.48
CA THR A 207 -25.32 1.01 11.42
C THR A 207 -26.03 0.05 10.47
N ILE A 208 -27.08 -0.61 10.94
CA ILE A 208 -27.96 -1.45 10.11
C ILE A 208 -29.17 -0.61 9.71
N VAL A 209 -29.45 -0.57 8.42
CA VAL A 209 -30.66 0.04 7.85
C VAL A 209 -31.50 -1.08 7.25
N GLU A 210 -32.73 -1.25 7.78
CA GLU A 210 -33.70 -2.27 7.33
C GLU A 210 -34.69 -1.70 6.32
#